data_9abd0b6d99a8e34e783656597cc7ca9e
#
_entry.id   9abd0b6d99a8e34e783656597cc7ca9e
#
_cell.length_a   1.000
_cell.length_b   1.000
_cell.length_c   1.000
_cell.angle_alpha   90.00
_cell.angle_beta   90.00
_cell.angle_gamma   90.00
#
_symmetry.space_group_name_H-M   'P 1'
#
loop_
_entity.id
_entity.type
_entity.pdbx_description
1 polymer ?
#
loop_
_entity_poly.entity_id
_entity_poly.type
_entity_poly.pdbx_seq_one_letter_code
_entity_poly.pdbx_strand_id
1 'polypeptide(L)'
;MKMNHHYGELKASYLFVDIAHKVAAYQEAHPEKEIIRLGIGDVTQPLAKCVVTAMQDAAAEMGTKEGFHGYGPEQGYPFLKQAIQGYYAGRGTQLAEDEIFISDGAKSDLANV
;
A
#
# COMPACT_ATOMS: atom_id res chain seq x y z
N MET A 1 7.70 -10.47 36.95
CA MET A 1 7.18 -10.71 35.59
C MET A 1 8.26 -11.49 34.84
N LYS A 2 7.97 -12.67 34.27
CA LYS A 2 8.97 -13.43 33.50
C LYS A 2 8.84 -13.06 32.04
N MET A 3 9.91 -12.61 31.41
CA MET A 3 9.97 -12.34 29.97
C MET A 3 9.98 -13.67 29.21
N ASN A 4 9.25 -13.74 28.10
CA ASN A 4 9.31 -14.90 27.22
C ASN A 4 10.71 -14.97 26.58
N HIS A 5 11.46 -16.01 26.89
CA HIS A 5 12.85 -16.17 26.43
C HIS A 5 12.99 -16.34 24.91
N HIS A 6 11.93 -16.75 24.21
CA HIS A 6 11.92 -16.85 22.75
C HIS A 6 12.13 -15.51 22.03
N TYR A 7 11.87 -14.37 22.70
CA TYR A 7 12.26 -13.07 22.13
C TYR A 7 13.77 -12.92 21.92
N GLY A 8 14.59 -13.63 22.74
CA GLY A 8 16.05 -13.65 22.57
C GLY A 8 16.53 -14.50 21.38
N GLU A 9 15.67 -15.35 20.84
CA GLU A 9 15.96 -16.22 19.69
C GLU A 9 15.65 -15.53 18.34
N LEU A 10 14.92 -14.40 18.37
CA LEU A 10 14.61 -13.64 17.17
C LEU A 10 15.88 -13.03 16.58
N LYS A 11 16.03 -13.13 15.26
CA LYS A 11 17.13 -12.46 14.57
C LYS A 11 17.00 -10.94 14.75
N ALA A 12 18.11 -10.31 15.14
CA ALA A 12 18.18 -8.87 15.37
C ALA A 12 18.07 -8.01 14.09
N SER A 13 18.11 -8.64 12.91
CA SER A 13 18.08 -7.93 11.63
C SER A 13 16.94 -8.40 10.74
N TYR A 14 16.43 -7.47 9.95
CA TYR A 14 15.47 -7.74 8.90
C TYR A 14 16.19 -7.97 7.57
N LEU A 15 15.88 -9.06 6.88
CA LEU A 15 16.59 -9.52 5.67
C LEU A 15 16.85 -8.38 4.64
N PHE A 16 15.89 -7.52 4.41
CA PHE A 16 16.03 -6.45 3.42
C PHE A 16 17.00 -5.36 3.85
N VAL A 17 17.15 -5.11 5.14
CA VAL A 17 18.15 -4.19 5.69
C VAL A 17 19.55 -4.77 5.49
N ASP A 18 19.74 -6.05 5.76
CA ASP A 18 21.02 -6.73 5.54
C ASP A 18 21.43 -6.72 4.06
N ILE A 19 20.48 -6.96 3.16
CA ILE A 19 20.71 -6.87 1.72
C ILE A 19 21.08 -5.45 1.31
N ALA A 20 20.38 -4.44 1.81
CA ALA A 20 20.69 -3.04 1.51
C ALA A 20 22.12 -2.66 1.93
N HIS A 21 22.54 -3.08 3.13
CA HIS A 21 23.91 -2.85 3.61
C HIS A 21 24.95 -3.56 2.75
N LYS A 22 24.70 -4.81 2.35
CA LYS A 22 25.62 -5.57 1.46
C LYS A 22 25.72 -4.92 0.09
N VAL A 23 24.61 -4.44 -0.48
CA VAL A 23 24.60 -3.73 -1.76
C VAL A 23 25.39 -2.42 -1.66
N ALA A 24 25.18 -1.64 -0.60
CA ALA A 24 25.92 -0.40 -0.39
C ALA A 24 27.44 -0.63 -0.27
N ALA A 25 27.84 -1.61 0.56
CA ALA A 25 29.24 -1.96 0.72
C ALA A 25 29.89 -2.48 -0.58
N TYR A 26 29.13 -3.27 -1.36
CA TYR A 26 29.64 -3.74 -2.67
C TYR A 26 29.79 -2.58 -3.67
N GLN A 27 28.84 -1.65 -3.72
CA GLN A 27 28.89 -0.49 -4.60
C GLN A 27 30.06 0.44 -4.23
N GLU A 28 30.33 0.61 -2.93
CA GLU A 28 31.47 1.39 -2.45
C GLU A 28 32.81 0.74 -2.85
N ALA A 29 32.91 -0.57 -2.74
CA ALA A 29 34.10 -1.33 -3.14
C ALA A 29 34.31 -1.41 -4.66
N HIS A 30 33.24 -1.27 -5.45
CA HIS A 30 33.22 -1.43 -6.90
C HIS A 30 32.41 -0.31 -7.59
N PRO A 31 32.88 0.94 -7.51
CA PRO A 31 32.12 2.08 -8.06
C PRO A 31 31.94 2.04 -9.59
N GLU A 32 32.82 1.29 -10.27
CA GLU A 32 32.78 1.09 -11.73
C GLU A 32 31.70 0.07 -12.18
N LYS A 33 31.09 -0.65 -11.24
CA LYS A 33 30.10 -1.70 -11.58
C LYS A 33 28.68 -1.22 -11.36
N GLU A 34 27.84 -1.46 -12.36
CA GLU A 34 26.40 -1.28 -12.23
C GLU A 34 25.78 -2.50 -11.54
N ILE A 35 24.92 -2.26 -10.53
CA ILE A 35 24.20 -3.31 -9.83
C ILE A 35 22.78 -3.43 -10.38
N ILE A 36 22.46 -4.57 -10.98
CA ILE A 36 21.11 -4.92 -11.40
C ILE A 36 20.36 -5.49 -10.21
N ARG A 37 19.34 -4.80 -9.71
CA ARG A 37 18.54 -5.21 -8.55
C ARG A 37 17.33 -6.00 -8.98
N LEU A 38 17.34 -7.31 -8.71
CA LEU A 38 16.25 -8.25 -9.01
C LEU A 38 15.54 -8.76 -7.73
N GLY A 39 15.69 -8.07 -6.62
CA GLY A 39 15.19 -8.51 -5.31
C GLY A 39 13.70 -8.29 -5.13
N ILE A 40 13.30 -7.06 -4.86
CA ILE A 40 11.90 -6.70 -4.61
C ILE A 40 11.36 -5.96 -5.83
N GLY A 41 10.15 -6.34 -6.26
CA GLY A 41 9.40 -5.54 -7.23
C GLY A 41 9.03 -4.19 -6.62
N ASP A 42 9.29 -3.12 -7.36
CA ASP A 42 8.94 -1.77 -6.95
C ASP A 42 8.26 -1.04 -8.10
N VAL A 43 7.49 -0.01 -7.78
CA VAL A 43 6.90 0.86 -8.78
C VAL A 43 7.97 1.75 -9.39
N THR A 44 8.04 1.79 -10.71
CA THR A 44 9.05 2.55 -11.46
C THR A 44 8.49 3.78 -12.15
N GLN A 45 7.17 3.95 -12.14
CA GLN A 45 6.49 5.07 -12.80
C GLN A 45 5.84 6.00 -11.76
N PRO A 46 5.89 7.31 -11.99
CA PRO A 46 5.19 8.26 -11.14
C PRO A 46 3.67 8.06 -11.22
N LEU A 47 2.95 8.54 -10.22
CA LEU A 47 1.49 8.54 -10.22
C LEU A 47 0.94 9.31 -11.42
N ALA A 48 -0.14 8.81 -12.00
CA ALA A 48 -0.86 9.54 -13.04
C ALA A 48 -1.37 10.89 -12.52
N LYS A 49 -1.36 11.91 -13.37
CA LYS A 49 -1.77 13.28 -13.00
C LYS A 49 -3.17 13.34 -12.38
N CYS A 50 -4.13 12.55 -12.90
CA CYS A 50 -5.50 12.49 -12.36
C CYS A 50 -5.51 11.97 -10.90
N VAL A 51 -4.64 11.01 -10.55
CA VAL A 51 -4.51 10.50 -9.19
C VAL A 51 -3.95 11.58 -8.26
N VAL A 52 -2.89 12.26 -8.70
CA VAL A 52 -2.29 13.36 -7.90
C VAL A 52 -3.30 14.47 -7.65
N THR A 53 -4.04 14.88 -8.67
CA THR A 53 -5.09 15.92 -8.53
C THR A 53 -6.17 15.47 -7.55
N ALA A 54 -6.69 14.25 -7.69
CA ALA A 54 -7.73 13.73 -6.78
C ALA A 54 -7.25 13.66 -5.32
N MET A 55 -5.98 13.30 -5.08
CA MET A 55 -5.40 13.32 -3.73
C MET A 55 -5.28 14.74 -3.17
N GLN A 56 -4.89 15.72 -3.99
CA GLN A 56 -4.84 17.13 -3.59
C GLN A 56 -6.21 17.67 -3.24
N ASP A 57 -7.22 17.38 -4.06
CA ASP A 57 -8.61 17.81 -3.85
C ASP A 57 -9.18 17.18 -2.56
N ALA A 58 -8.95 15.90 -2.34
CA ALA A 58 -9.37 15.21 -1.11
C ALA A 58 -8.69 15.79 0.14
N ALA A 59 -7.39 16.12 0.06
CA ALA A 59 -6.69 16.76 1.17
C ALA A 59 -7.23 18.17 1.46
N ALA A 60 -7.56 18.94 0.44
CA ALA A 60 -8.18 20.27 0.58
C ALA A 60 -9.59 20.17 1.19
N GLU A 61 -10.39 19.20 0.75
CA GLU A 61 -11.73 18.91 1.30
C GLU A 61 -11.66 18.63 2.80
N MET A 62 -10.73 17.75 3.22
CA MET A 62 -10.50 17.41 4.64
C MET A 62 -10.10 18.61 5.51
N GLY A 63 -9.62 19.69 4.91
CA GLY A 63 -9.27 20.95 5.58
C GLY A 63 -10.48 21.83 5.91
N THR A 64 -11.68 21.48 5.47
CA THR A 64 -12.91 22.23 5.71
C THR A 64 -13.79 21.52 6.74
N LYS A 65 -14.65 22.28 7.42
CA LYS A 65 -15.59 21.70 8.38
C LYS A 65 -16.63 20.80 7.69
N GLU A 66 -17.06 21.20 6.54
CA GLU A 66 -18.08 20.53 5.72
C GLU A 66 -17.54 19.25 5.04
N GLY A 67 -16.26 19.28 4.64
CA GLY A 67 -15.60 18.18 3.95
C GLY A 67 -14.82 17.25 4.87
N PHE A 68 -14.75 17.56 6.16
CA PHE A 68 -14.05 16.68 7.12
C PHE A 68 -14.79 15.35 7.30
N HIS A 69 -14.08 14.27 7.07
CA HIS A 69 -14.58 12.90 7.27
C HIS A 69 -13.84 12.24 8.44
N GLY A 70 -14.61 11.76 9.43
CA GLY A 70 -14.11 10.92 10.51
C GLY A 70 -14.09 9.44 10.09
N TYR A 71 -14.47 8.55 11.00
CA TYR A 71 -14.64 7.13 10.66
C TYR A 71 -15.75 6.95 9.63
N GLY A 72 -15.40 6.35 8.50
CA GLY A 72 -16.35 5.96 7.46
C GLY A 72 -17.06 4.63 7.76
N PRO A 73 -17.96 4.17 6.86
CA PRO A 73 -18.53 2.86 6.92
C PRO A 73 -17.46 1.77 6.85
N GLU A 74 -17.56 0.71 7.66
CA GLU A 74 -16.56 -0.37 7.74
C GLU A 74 -16.24 -1.01 6.38
N GLN A 75 -17.23 -1.13 5.51
CA GLN A 75 -17.08 -1.77 4.20
C GLN A 75 -16.79 -0.76 3.06
N GLY A 76 -16.55 0.49 3.38
CA GLY A 76 -16.24 1.56 2.43
C GLY A 76 -17.41 2.49 2.10
N TYR A 77 -17.09 3.64 1.56
CA TYR A 77 -18.07 4.64 1.17
C TYR A 77 -18.89 4.21 -0.05
N PRO A 78 -20.22 4.47 -0.07
CA PRO A 78 -21.09 4.13 -1.20
C PRO A 78 -20.61 4.71 -2.54
N PHE A 79 -20.13 5.95 -2.57
CA PHE A 79 -19.64 6.57 -3.80
C PHE A 79 -18.47 5.82 -4.44
N LEU A 80 -17.57 5.25 -3.60
CA LEU A 80 -16.44 4.46 -4.07
C LEU A 80 -16.90 3.10 -4.59
N LYS A 81 -17.81 2.44 -3.86
CA LYS A 81 -18.40 1.17 -4.31
C LYS A 81 -19.12 1.33 -5.65
N GLN A 82 -19.90 2.38 -5.83
CA GLN A 82 -20.57 2.70 -7.10
C GLN A 82 -19.58 2.95 -8.24
N ALA A 83 -18.47 3.64 -7.97
CA ALA A 83 -17.41 3.84 -8.96
C ALA A 83 -16.76 2.51 -9.37
N ILE A 84 -16.54 1.61 -8.42
CA ILE A 84 -16.01 0.26 -8.67
C ILE A 84 -17.02 -0.58 -9.46
N GLN A 85 -18.31 -0.54 -9.12
CA GLN A 85 -19.37 -1.19 -9.89
C GLN A 85 -19.37 -0.72 -11.35
N GLY A 86 -19.29 0.60 -11.57
CA GLY A 86 -19.22 1.17 -12.92
C GLY A 86 -17.99 0.71 -13.69
N TYR A 87 -16.85 0.62 -13.02
CA TYR A 87 -15.61 0.12 -13.63
C TYR A 87 -15.73 -1.33 -14.11
N TYR A 88 -16.31 -2.20 -13.29
CA TYR A 88 -16.51 -3.61 -13.64
C TYR A 88 -17.62 -3.79 -14.68
N ALA A 89 -18.73 -3.05 -14.56
CA ALA A 89 -19.83 -3.08 -15.53
C ALA A 89 -19.36 -2.70 -16.95
N GLY A 90 -18.49 -1.70 -17.07
CA GLY A 90 -17.86 -1.32 -18.34
C GLY A 90 -16.96 -2.42 -18.94
N ARG A 91 -16.66 -3.47 -18.20
CA ARG A 91 -15.87 -4.65 -18.63
C ARG A 91 -16.71 -5.94 -18.68
N GLY A 92 -18.03 -5.81 -18.58
CA GLY A 92 -18.97 -6.93 -18.72
C GLY A 92 -19.24 -7.70 -17.43
N THR A 93 -18.75 -7.22 -16.28
CA THR A 93 -19.01 -7.86 -14.97
C THR A 93 -19.94 -6.99 -14.14
N GLN A 94 -21.08 -7.55 -13.71
CA GLN A 94 -22.00 -6.87 -12.80
C GLN A 94 -21.70 -7.31 -11.37
N LEU A 95 -21.50 -6.35 -10.48
CA LEU A 95 -21.32 -6.57 -9.05
C LEU A 95 -22.42 -5.88 -8.27
N ALA A 96 -22.95 -6.56 -7.24
CA ALA A 96 -23.80 -5.93 -6.23
C ALA A 96 -22.96 -5.10 -5.25
N GLU A 97 -23.57 -4.18 -4.53
CA GLU A 97 -22.85 -3.32 -3.58
C GLU A 97 -22.26 -4.12 -2.41
N ASP A 98 -22.95 -5.16 -1.98
CA ASP A 98 -22.56 -6.08 -0.90
C ASP A 98 -21.46 -7.09 -1.30
N GLU A 99 -21.11 -7.14 -2.58
CA GLU A 99 -19.96 -7.91 -3.08
C GLU A 99 -18.65 -7.10 -3.10
N ILE A 100 -18.68 -5.82 -2.66
CA ILE A 100 -17.54 -4.93 -2.69
C ILE A 100 -17.17 -4.51 -1.27
N PHE A 101 -15.94 -4.83 -0.87
CA PHE A 101 -15.35 -4.46 0.41
C PHE A 101 -14.11 -3.61 0.17
N ILE A 102 -14.01 -2.47 0.84
CA ILE A 102 -12.87 -1.56 0.73
C ILE A 102 -11.93 -1.79 1.90
N SER A 103 -10.65 -1.97 1.60
CA SER A 103 -9.59 -2.13 2.59
C SER A 103 -8.39 -1.23 2.28
N ASP A 104 -7.39 -1.26 3.13
CA ASP A 104 -6.13 -0.54 2.95
C ASP A 104 -5.09 -1.33 2.12
N GLY A 105 -5.49 -2.43 1.51
CA GLY A 105 -4.68 -3.18 0.56
C GLY A 105 -4.71 -4.70 0.72
N ALA A 106 -4.15 -5.40 -0.25
CA ALA A 106 -4.21 -6.85 -0.37
C ALA A 106 -3.64 -7.63 0.84
N LYS A 107 -2.67 -7.08 1.56
CA LYS A 107 -2.14 -7.73 2.78
C LYS A 107 -3.19 -7.82 3.88
N SER A 108 -3.94 -6.73 4.10
CA SER A 108 -5.03 -6.69 5.07
C SER A 108 -6.14 -7.64 4.66
N ASP A 109 -6.52 -7.65 3.39
CA ASP A 109 -7.54 -8.56 2.87
C ASP A 109 -7.15 -10.02 3.10
N LEU A 110 -5.95 -10.43 2.70
CA LEU A 110 -5.47 -11.79 2.88
C LEU A 110 -5.34 -12.22 4.35
N ALA A 111 -5.18 -11.27 5.26
CA ALA A 111 -5.12 -11.56 6.69
C ALA A 111 -6.51 -11.71 7.33
N ASN A 112 -7.55 -11.21 6.68
CA ASN A 112 -8.92 -11.16 7.19
C ASN A 112 -9.86 -12.21 6.57
N VAL A 113 -9.41 -12.97 5.58
CA VAL A 113 -10.17 -14.04 4.90
C VAL A 113 -10.00 -15.42 5.56
#